data_1b43c6d0e746de485a2d0802a17fdb3c
#
_entry.id   1b43c6d0e746de485a2d0802a17fdb3c
#
_cell.length_a   1.000
_cell.length_b   1.000
_cell.length_c   1.000
_cell.angle_alpha   90.00
_cell.angle_beta   90.00
_cell.angle_gamma   90.00
#
_symmetry.space_group_name_H-M   'P 1'
#
loop_
_entity.id
_entity.type
_entity.pdbx_description
1 polymer ?
#
loop_
_entity_poly.entity_id
_entity_poly.type
_entity_poly.pdbx_seq_one_letter_code
_entity_poly.pdbx_strand_id
1 'polypeptide(L)'
;MQELNYVFGNFIRAGLLAGTGYSYRIIIDPNNQYGSFAKWIIAIQRLTKNYGFTKDGFFLPCVLIKNYNNIIIIMSDSNNTELLLRENKDRFVILPINYHKVWEMYKKHEASFWTAEEIDLSSDQKDWDSLNEGERHFISHILAFFAASDGIVNENLAVNFMSEVQLPEARCFYGFQIMMENIHSETYALLIDNYIKDPKEKQRLFHAIDTVPAVKKKAEWALRWIDKGNFAERLVAFAAVEGIFFSGSFCSIFWMKKRGLMPGPTFSNELISRDEGLHCEFACLLYSMLENKLTKDAVFKIIADAVEIEKEFITDALPVALIGINAKLMQQYIEFVADRWLAELGYPKMFNATNPFDFMEMISLQGKTNFFEKRVGDYQKAGVMGTKESQAFSLEEDF
;
A
#
# COMPACT_ATOMS: atom_id res chain seq x y z
N MET A 1 0.54 16.86 -28.92
CA MET A 1 0.13 16.14 -27.70
C MET A 1 0.56 16.85 -26.41
N GLN A 2 1.79 17.35 -26.27
CA GLN A 2 2.21 18.10 -25.08
C GLN A 2 1.43 19.42 -24.86
N GLU A 3 1.12 20.16 -25.90
CA GLU A 3 0.29 21.40 -25.80
C GLU A 3 -1.16 21.10 -25.41
N LEU A 4 -1.72 19.97 -25.88
CA LEU A 4 -3.08 19.56 -25.48
C LEU A 4 -3.13 19.20 -23.99
N ASN A 5 -2.16 18.48 -23.45
CA ASN A 5 -2.09 18.16 -22.03
C ASN A 5 -1.91 19.41 -21.14
N TYR A 6 -1.14 20.40 -21.61
CA TYR A 6 -0.95 21.65 -20.88
C TYR A 6 -2.24 22.48 -20.83
N VAL A 7 -2.96 22.55 -21.92
CA VAL A 7 -4.23 23.29 -22.02
C VAL A 7 -5.34 22.58 -21.23
N PHE A 8 -5.41 21.25 -21.29
CA PHE A 8 -6.38 20.46 -20.50
C PHE A 8 -6.09 20.49 -19.00
N GLY A 9 -4.83 20.39 -18.59
CA GLY A 9 -4.45 20.53 -17.19
C GLY A 9 -4.83 21.89 -16.61
N ASN A 10 -4.71 22.96 -17.36
CA ASN A 10 -5.12 24.30 -16.92
C ASN A 10 -6.63 24.52 -16.95
N PHE A 11 -7.38 23.84 -17.81
CA PHE A 11 -8.85 23.92 -17.85
C PHE A 11 -9.50 23.17 -16.68
N ILE A 12 -8.96 22.04 -16.30
CA ILE A 12 -9.36 21.31 -15.07
C ILE A 12 -9.02 22.14 -13.83
N ARG A 13 -7.85 22.78 -13.79
CA ARG A 13 -7.49 23.74 -12.72
C ARG A 13 -8.39 24.97 -12.67
N ALA A 14 -8.82 25.49 -13.80
CA ALA A 14 -9.75 26.62 -13.84
C ALA A 14 -11.15 26.27 -13.32
N GLY A 15 -11.62 25.04 -13.56
CA GLY A 15 -12.87 24.53 -12.97
C GLY A 15 -12.79 24.33 -11.46
N LEU A 16 -11.66 23.81 -10.97
CA LEU A 16 -11.35 23.68 -9.54
C LEU A 16 -11.22 25.05 -8.84
N LEU A 17 -10.63 26.04 -9.52
CA LEU A 17 -10.54 27.42 -9.00
C LEU A 17 -11.89 28.16 -8.96
N ALA A 18 -12.85 27.73 -9.77
CA ALA A 18 -14.20 28.31 -9.77
C ALA A 18 -15.10 27.76 -8.65
N GLY A 19 -14.61 26.85 -7.79
CA GLY A 19 -15.35 26.34 -6.63
C GLY A 19 -16.56 25.47 -6.98
N THR A 20 -16.61 24.90 -8.18
CA THR A 20 -17.78 24.14 -8.65
C THR A 20 -17.81 22.68 -8.18
N GLY A 21 -16.75 22.16 -7.58
CA GLY A 21 -16.72 20.78 -7.02
C GLY A 21 -16.92 19.64 -8.02
N TYR A 22 -16.88 19.90 -9.33
CA TYR A 22 -17.14 18.89 -10.37
C TYR A 22 -15.86 18.41 -11.03
N SER A 23 -15.74 17.10 -11.21
CA SER A 23 -14.74 16.51 -12.09
C SER A 23 -15.35 16.25 -13.47
N TYR A 24 -14.67 16.71 -14.52
CA TYR A 24 -15.10 16.50 -15.91
C TYR A 24 -14.16 15.48 -16.57
N ARG A 25 -14.71 14.41 -17.14
CA ARG A 25 -13.96 13.50 -17.99
C ARG A 25 -14.37 13.72 -19.43
N ILE A 26 -13.46 14.23 -20.24
CA ILE A 26 -13.68 14.45 -21.67
C ILE A 26 -12.99 13.31 -22.43
N ILE A 27 -13.77 12.47 -23.10
CA ILE A 27 -13.26 11.41 -23.97
C ILE A 27 -13.30 11.90 -25.40
N ILE A 28 -12.14 11.96 -26.04
CA ILE A 28 -11.99 12.37 -27.45
C ILE A 28 -11.74 11.14 -28.29
N ASP A 29 -12.52 10.94 -29.37
CA ASP A 29 -12.24 9.92 -30.36
C ASP A 29 -10.95 10.28 -31.14
N PRO A 30 -9.88 9.45 -31.08
CA PRO A 30 -8.61 9.77 -31.69
C PRO A 30 -8.65 9.79 -33.24
N ASN A 31 -9.73 9.32 -33.85
CA ASN A 31 -9.87 9.26 -35.30
C ASN A 31 -10.55 10.50 -35.92
N ASN A 32 -10.92 11.48 -35.09
CA ASN A 32 -11.64 12.67 -35.56
C ASN A 32 -10.74 13.92 -35.54
N GLN A 33 -10.41 14.45 -36.74
CA GLN A 33 -9.63 15.69 -36.91
C GLN A 33 -10.50 16.94 -36.67
N TYR A 34 -10.29 17.63 -35.57
CA TYR A 34 -11.08 18.81 -35.21
C TYR A 34 -10.43 20.13 -35.58
N GLY A 35 -11.22 20.95 -36.22
CA GLY A 35 -10.89 22.34 -36.49
C GLY A 35 -11.09 23.22 -35.24
N SER A 36 -10.12 24.05 -35.02
CA SER A 36 -9.89 25.13 -34.07
C SER A 36 -10.55 25.09 -32.67
N PHE A 37 -9.73 25.28 -31.66
CA PHE A 37 -10.03 25.46 -30.23
C PHE A 37 -11.20 26.43 -29.93
N ALA A 38 -11.40 27.47 -30.75
CA ALA A 38 -12.49 28.42 -30.62
C ALA A 38 -13.89 27.78 -30.72
N LYS A 39 -14.07 26.74 -31.53
CA LYS A 39 -15.34 26.01 -31.66
C LYS A 39 -15.68 25.23 -30.39
N TRP A 40 -14.68 24.77 -29.68
CA TRP A 40 -14.80 24.04 -28.42
C TRP A 40 -15.29 24.94 -27.29
N ILE A 41 -14.69 26.11 -27.12
CA ILE A 41 -15.10 27.09 -26.11
C ILE A 41 -16.55 27.52 -26.34
N ILE A 42 -16.94 27.75 -27.58
CA ILE A 42 -18.31 28.12 -27.94
C ILE A 42 -19.31 26.99 -27.63
N ALA A 43 -18.93 25.74 -27.84
CA ALA A 43 -19.78 24.59 -27.51
C ALA A 43 -20.01 24.46 -25.99
N ILE A 44 -18.94 24.58 -25.20
CA ILE A 44 -19.02 24.55 -23.72
C ILE A 44 -19.82 25.76 -23.19
N GLN A 45 -19.58 26.96 -23.72
CA GLN A 45 -20.35 28.17 -23.34
C GLN A 45 -21.82 28.07 -23.71
N ARG A 46 -22.17 27.45 -24.85
CA ARG A 46 -23.58 27.21 -25.25
C ARG A 46 -24.25 26.17 -24.36
N LEU A 47 -23.53 25.12 -23.97
CA LEU A 47 -24.03 24.10 -23.05
C LEU A 47 -24.32 24.70 -21.68
N THR A 48 -23.41 25.48 -21.11
CA THR A 48 -23.61 26.16 -19.81
C THR A 48 -24.73 27.22 -19.85
N LYS A 49 -24.95 27.85 -20.99
CA LYS A 49 -26.02 28.86 -21.16
C LYS A 49 -27.40 28.25 -21.38
N ASN A 50 -27.50 27.10 -22.03
CA ASN A 50 -28.79 26.47 -22.37
C ASN A 50 -29.34 25.53 -21.29
N TYR A 51 -28.47 25.06 -20.37
CA TYR A 51 -28.83 24.15 -19.28
C TYR A 51 -28.71 24.83 -17.91
N GLY A 52 -29.01 26.13 -17.84
CA GLY A 52 -29.11 27.00 -16.69
C GLY A 52 -28.65 26.44 -15.35
N PHE A 53 -27.56 26.99 -14.82
CA PHE A 53 -27.22 26.82 -13.42
C PHE A 53 -28.27 27.54 -12.57
N THR A 54 -29.15 26.79 -11.92
CA THR A 54 -30.01 27.40 -10.89
C THR A 54 -29.23 27.51 -9.58
N LYS A 55 -29.40 28.61 -8.90
CA LYS A 55 -28.76 28.90 -7.61
C LYS A 55 -29.12 27.91 -6.48
N ASP A 56 -30.05 27.01 -6.73
CA ASP A 56 -30.69 26.17 -5.73
C ASP A 56 -30.37 24.67 -5.84
N GLY A 57 -29.32 24.31 -6.54
CA GLY A 57 -28.64 23.00 -6.34
C GLY A 57 -29.44 21.74 -6.70
N PHE A 58 -30.45 21.78 -7.57
CA PHE A 58 -31.10 20.56 -8.06
C PHE A 58 -30.38 19.98 -9.29
N PHE A 59 -29.94 18.73 -9.17
CA PHE A 59 -29.19 18.00 -10.20
C PHE A 59 -30.00 16.87 -10.83
N LEU A 60 -29.93 16.81 -12.14
CA LEU A 60 -30.28 15.59 -12.89
C LEU A 60 -29.04 14.69 -12.99
N PRO A 61 -29.10 13.44 -12.54
CA PRO A 61 -27.97 12.51 -12.67
C PRO A 61 -27.80 12.13 -14.15
N CYS A 62 -26.58 12.24 -14.65
CA CYS A 62 -26.14 11.82 -15.96
C CYS A 62 -26.92 12.37 -17.17
N VAL A 63 -26.46 13.46 -17.74
CA VAL A 63 -26.90 13.87 -19.09
C VAL A 63 -25.97 13.31 -20.14
N LEU A 64 -26.44 12.28 -20.84
CA LEU A 64 -25.78 11.71 -22.02
C LEU A 64 -26.16 12.60 -23.21
N ILE A 65 -25.28 13.49 -23.65
CA ILE A 65 -25.52 14.28 -24.88
C ILE A 65 -24.99 13.51 -26.07
N LYS A 66 -25.90 12.81 -26.74
CA LYS A 66 -25.66 12.18 -28.06
C LYS A 66 -25.92 13.21 -29.14
N ASN A 67 -24.91 13.52 -29.94
CA ASN A 67 -24.91 14.35 -31.13
C ASN A 67 -24.32 15.76 -30.98
N TYR A 68 -23.05 15.85 -30.98
CA TYR A 68 -22.23 16.80 -31.71
C TYR A 68 -20.89 16.12 -32.02
N ASN A 69 -20.78 15.52 -33.19
CA ASN A 69 -19.52 14.97 -33.72
C ASN A 69 -18.72 14.05 -32.79
N ASN A 70 -19.33 13.03 -32.16
CA ASN A 70 -18.69 12.02 -31.37
C ASN A 70 -18.00 12.49 -30.07
N ILE A 71 -18.43 13.59 -29.47
CA ILE A 71 -17.96 14.00 -28.14
C ILE A 71 -18.96 13.49 -27.11
N ILE A 72 -18.52 12.63 -26.21
CA ILE A 72 -19.27 12.21 -25.03
C ILE A 72 -18.73 12.99 -23.83
N ILE A 73 -19.55 13.91 -23.29
CA ILE A 73 -19.25 14.53 -22.01
C ILE A 73 -20.00 13.73 -20.96
N ILE A 74 -19.28 12.97 -20.16
CA ILE A 74 -19.84 12.29 -19.00
C ILE A 74 -19.71 13.27 -17.83
N MET A 75 -20.81 13.86 -17.41
CA MET A 75 -20.87 14.53 -16.11
C MET A 75 -21.11 13.44 -15.07
N SER A 76 -20.10 13.06 -14.33
CA SER A 76 -20.32 12.27 -13.13
C SER A 76 -20.68 13.22 -12.00
N ASP A 77 -21.78 12.94 -11.35
CA ASP A 77 -22.11 13.58 -10.07
C ASP A 77 -20.98 13.27 -9.09
N SER A 78 -20.27 14.31 -8.65
CA SER A 78 -19.18 14.16 -7.69
C SER A 78 -19.69 14.00 -6.25
N ASN A 79 -20.98 13.73 -6.06
CA ASN A 79 -21.47 13.20 -4.80
C ASN A 79 -20.96 11.76 -4.69
N ASN A 80 -19.66 11.65 -4.39
CA ASN A 80 -19.05 10.39 -4.05
C ASN A 80 -19.81 9.86 -2.82
N THR A 81 -20.60 8.81 -3.00
CA THR A 81 -21.42 8.25 -1.93
C THR A 81 -20.53 7.57 -0.89
N GLU A 82 -19.28 7.25 -1.28
CA GLU A 82 -18.33 6.58 -0.39
C GLU A 82 -18.01 7.43 0.84
N LEU A 83 -18.29 6.86 2.01
CA LEU A 83 -18.06 7.48 3.32
C LEU A 83 -16.63 8.01 3.47
N LEU A 84 -15.64 7.23 3.04
CA LEU A 84 -14.22 7.56 3.17
C LEU A 84 -13.81 8.79 2.36
N LEU A 85 -14.47 9.01 1.21
CA LEU A 85 -14.10 10.00 0.20
C LEU A 85 -15.04 11.22 0.19
N ARG A 86 -16.14 11.15 0.93
CA ARG A 86 -17.11 12.24 1.03
C ARG A 86 -16.46 13.46 1.70
N GLU A 87 -16.65 14.64 1.11
CA GLU A 87 -16.16 15.87 1.71
C GLU A 87 -16.58 15.98 3.18
N ASN A 88 -15.60 16.12 4.05
CA ASN A 88 -15.80 16.28 5.49
C ASN A 88 -15.23 17.63 5.91
N LYS A 89 -16.10 18.55 6.34
CA LYS A 89 -15.70 19.89 6.80
C LYS A 89 -14.92 19.84 8.11
N ASP A 90 -15.15 18.80 8.91
CA ASP A 90 -14.52 18.60 10.21
C ASP A 90 -13.18 17.85 10.11
N ARG A 91 -12.74 17.47 8.89
CA ARG A 91 -11.50 16.69 8.67
C ARG A 91 -10.21 17.33 9.18
N PHE A 92 -10.25 18.58 9.57
CA PHE A 92 -9.10 19.31 10.13
C PHE A 92 -9.02 19.22 11.66
N VAL A 93 -10.03 18.63 12.31
CA VAL A 93 -10.13 18.50 13.76
C VAL A 93 -10.30 17.03 14.12
N ILE A 94 -9.44 16.53 15.00
CA ILE A 94 -9.44 15.10 15.34
C ILE A 94 -10.55 14.71 16.34
N LEU A 95 -10.99 15.62 17.17
CA LEU A 95 -12.04 15.33 18.16
C LEU A 95 -13.38 15.95 17.76
N PRO A 96 -14.49 15.25 18.05
CA PRO A 96 -14.58 13.92 18.67
C PRO A 96 -14.16 12.79 17.73
N ILE A 97 -13.64 11.68 18.29
CA ILE A 97 -13.37 10.47 17.51
C ILE A 97 -14.70 9.83 17.10
N ASN A 98 -14.93 9.71 15.81
CA ASN A 98 -16.15 9.14 15.25
C ASN A 98 -15.96 7.68 14.79
N TYR A 99 -14.78 7.32 14.35
CA TYR A 99 -14.43 5.99 13.83
C TYR A 99 -13.44 5.28 14.75
N HIS A 100 -13.95 4.78 15.88
CA HIS A 100 -13.12 4.19 16.95
C HIS A 100 -12.20 3.08 16.46
N LYS A 101 -12.66 2.15 15.60
CA LYS A 101 -11.80 1.08 15.07
C LYS A 101 -10.64 1.61 14.23
N VAL A 102 -10.87 2.65 13.43
CA VAL A 102 -9.83 3.31 12.63
C VAL A 102 -8.82 3.99 13.56
N TRP A 103 -9.33 4.68 14.58
CA TRP A 103 -8.50 5.33 15.60
C TRP A 103 -7.67 4.34 16.42
N GLU A 104 -8.27 3.21 16.83
CA GLU A 104 -7.57 2.13 17.55
C GLU A 104 -6.41 1.58 16.72
N MET A 105 -6.59 1.38 15.42
CA MET A 105 -5.50 0.94 14.54
C MET A 105 -4.39 1.97 14.43
N TYR A 106 -4.72 3.27 14.33
CA TYR A 106 -3.70 4.32 14.39
C TYR A 106 -2.93 4.27 15.71
N LYS A 107 -3.60 4.18 16.85
CA LYS A 107 -2.94 4.11 18.17
C LYS A 107 -2.10 2.84 18.34
N LYS A 108 -2.53 1.72 17.78
CA LYS A 108 -1.77 0.47 17.75
C LYS A 108 -0.48 0.64 16.92
N HIS A 109 -0.57 1.30 15.77
CA HIS A 109 0.57 1.58 14.92
C HIS A 109 1.54 2.56 15.58
N GLU A 110 1.04 3.65 16.16
CA GLU A 110 1.84 4.61 16.92
C GLU A 110 2.59 3.94 18.08
N ALA A 111 1.95 2.99 18.78
CA ALA A 111 2.57 2.25 19.87
C ALA A 111 3.69 1.30 19.40
N SER A 112 3.69 0.90 18.13
CA SER A 112 4.71 0.03 17.54
C SER A 112 5.91 0.77 16.94
N PHE A 113 6.02 2.08 17.15
CA PHE A 113 7.11 2.92 16.61
C PHE A 113 8.50 2.42 17.01
N TRP A 114 9.40 2.45 16.04
CA TRP A 114 10.83 2.14 16.18
C TRP A 114 11.64 2.97 15.18
N THR A 115 12.96 2.97 15.28
CA THR A 115 13.87 3.66 14.35
C THR A 115 14.96 2.72 13.84
N ALA A 116 15.57 3.06 12.70
CA ALA A 116 16.59 2.24 12.07
C ALA A 116 17.83 2.03 12.98
N GLU A 117 18.13 2.99 13.87
CA GLU A 117 19.23 2.91 14.82
C GLU A 117 19.05 1.84 15.90
N GLU A 118 17.83 1.32 16.10
CA GLU A 118 17.56 0.22 17.04
C GLU A 118 18.06 -1.13 16.49
N ILE A 119 18.42 -1.22 15.20
CA ILE A 119 18.91 -2.44 14.57
C ILE A 119 20.43 -2.53 14.72
N ASP A 120 20.89 -3.48 15.54
CA ASP A 120 22.32 -3.74 15.71
C ASP A 120 22.85 -4.66 14.59
N LEU A 121 23.70 -4.09 13.72
CA LEU A 121 24.34 -4.79 12.60
C LEU A 121 25.75 -5.30 12.93
N SER A 122 26.24 -5.09 14.15
CA SER A 122 27.64 -5.36 14.52
C SER A 122 28.03 -6.83 14.44
N SER A 123 27.07 -7.73 14.64
CA SER A 123 27.29 -9.18 14.63
C SER A 123 27.13 -9.84 13.25
N ASP A 124 26.56 -9.14 12.28
CA ASP A 124 26.14 -9.70 10.99
C ASP A 124 27.30 -10.02 10.06
N GLN A 125 28.42 -9.28 10.14
CA GLN A 125 29.51 -9.44 9.20
C GLN A 125 30.10 -10.86 9.20
N LYS A 126 30.21 -11.47 10.37
CA LYS A 126 30.69 -12.85 10.49
C LYS A 126 29.76 -13.85 9.77
N ASP A 127 28.46 -13.66 9.92
CA ASP A 127 27.46 -14.50 9.27
C ASP A 127 27.46 -14.27 7.76
N TRP A 128 27.49 -13.01 7.33
CA TRP A 128 27.58 -12.62 5.93
C TRP A 128 28.78 -13.26 5.22
N ASP A 129 29.95 -13.24 5.85
CA ASP A 129 31.18 -13.83 5.30
C ASP A 129 31.10 -15.35 5.22
N SER A 130 30.31 -15.99 6.08
CA SER A 130 30.08 -17.43 6.09
C SER A 130 29.09 -17.92 5.03
N LEU A 131 28.22 -17.04 4.52
CA LEU A 131 27.25 -17.37 3.49
C LEU A 131 27.95 -17.75 2.18
N ASN A 132 27.38 -18.70 1.44
CA ASN A 132 27.83 -18.98 0.08
C ASN A 132 27.40 -17.87 -0.91
N GLU A 133 27.92 -17.91 -2.12
CA GLU A 133 27.64 -16.89 -3.14
C GLU A 133 26.15 -16.81 -3.50
N GLY A 134 25.46 -17.96 -3.60
CA GLY A 134 24.03 -18.01 -3.88
C GLY A 134 23.18 -17.39 -2.77
N GLU A 135 23.53 -17.62 -1.51
CA GLU A 135 22.86 -17.02 -0.35
C GLU A 135 23.05 -15.50 -0.32
N ARG A 136 24.28 -15.03 -0.51
CA ARG A 136 24.55 -13.58 -0.60
C ARG A 136 23.81 -12.94 -1.76
N HIS A 137 23.82 -13.57 -2.93
CA HIS A 137 23.07 -13.10 -4.09
C HIS A 137 21.58 -12.98 -3.77
N PHE A 138 20.98 -14.02 -3.19
CA PHE A 138 19.56 -14.04 -2.84
C PHE A 138 19.20 -12.92 -1.86
N ILE A 139 19.92 -12.81 -0.74
CA ILE A 139 19.65 -11.81 0.30
C ILE A 139 19.81 -10.40 -0.26
N SER A 140 20.89 -10.13 -1.02
CA SER A 140 21.13 -8.80 -1.61
C SER A 140 19.96 -8.35 -2.50
N HIS A 141 19.37 -9.26 -3.28
CA HIS A 141 18.25 -8.94 -4.17
C HIS A 141 16.93 -8.80 -3.44
N ILE A 142 16.72 -9.54 -2.34
CA ILE A 142 15.57 -9.32 -1.44
C ILE A 142 15.63 -7.92 -0.81
N LEU A 143 16.78 -7.53 -0.28
CA LEU A 143 16.95 -6.19 0.30
C LEU A 143 16.77 -5.09 -0.74
N ALA A 144 17.28 -5.29 -1.96
CA ALA A 144 17.09 -4.36 -3.07
C ALA A 144 15.62 -4.25 -3.50
N PHE A 145 14.88 -5.35 -3.50
CA PHE A 145 13.44 -5.36 -3.76
C PHE A 145 12.69 -4.54 -2.69
N PHE A 146 12.95 -4.76 -1.41
CA PHE A 146 12.32 -4.01 -0.34
C PHE A 146 12.60 -2.51 -0.45
N ALA A 147 13.88 -2.12 -0.57
CA ALA A 147 14.27 -0.71 -0.69
C ALA A 147 13.60 0.00 -1.88
N ALA A 148 13.36 -0.72 -2.97
CA ALA A 148 12.68 -0.20 -4.16
C ALA A 148 11.15 -0.10 -3.97
N SER A 149 10.56 -1.04 -3.24
CA SER A 149 9.10 -1.15 -3.09
C SER A 149 8.53 -0.09 -2.17
N ASP A 150 9.21 0.21 -1.05
CA ASP A 150 8.75 1.22 -0.08
C ASP A 150 8.63 2.60 -0.70
N GLY A 151 9.51 2.96 -1.65
CA GLY A 151 9.40 4.22 -2.38
C GLY A 151 8.12 4.31 -3.22
N ILE A 152 7.70 3.21 -3.86
CA ILE A 152 6.46 3.14 -4.66
C ILE A 152 5.24 3.17 -3.74
N VAL A 153 5.29 2.44 -2.62
CA VAL A 153 4.23 2.43 -1.60
C VAL A 153 4.02 3.85 -1.07
N ASN A 154 5.09 4.53 -0.66
CA ASN A 154 5.04 5.90 -0.16
C ASN A 154 4.44 6.89 -1.16
N GLU A 155 4.77 6.79 -2.44
CA GLU A 155 4.19 7.66 -3.46
C GLU A 155 2.66 7.48 -3.55
N ASN A 156 2.17 6.25 -3.53
CA ASN A 156 0.73 5.97 -3.53
C ASN A 156 0.03 6.49 -2.26
N LEU A 157 0.64 6.29 -1.09
CA LEU A 157 0.12 6.78 0.18
C LEU A 157 -0.02 8.30 0.19
N ALA A 158 1.04 9.00 -0.20
CA ALA A 158 1.10 10.45 -0.15
C ALA A 158 0.22 11.12 -1.22
N VAL A 159 0.28 10.64 -2.48
CA VAL A 159 -0.40 11.27 -3.62
C VAL A 159 -1.89 10.91 -3.66
N ASN A 160 -2.25 9.67 -3.36
CA ASN A 160 -3.61 9.16 -3.48
C ASN A 160 -4.32 9.07 -2.13
N PHE A 161 -3.99 8.09 -1.31
CA PHE A 161 -4.80 7.78 -0.12
C PHE A 161 -4.87 8.93 0.88
N MET A 162 -3.74 9.58 1.19
CA MET A 162 -3.71 10.70 2.11
C MET A 162 -4.49 11.91 1.59
N SER A 163 -4.55 12.10 0.27
CA SER A 163 -5.27 13.22 -0.35
C SER A 163 -6.77 12.94 -0.52
N GLU A 164 -7.15 11.70 -0.82
CA GLU A 164 -8.53 11.31 -1.14
C GLU A 164 -9.37 11.04 0.10
N VAL A 165 -8.80 10.39 1.13
CA VAL A 165 -9.53 10.01 2.34
C VAL A 165 -9.83 11.25 3.20
N GLN A 166 -11.11 11.39 3.58
CA GLN A 166 -11.62 12.57 4.28
C GLN A 166 -11.86 12.34 5.78
N LEU A 167 -11.60 11.13 6.30
CA LEU A 167 -11.72 10.81 7.72
C LEU A 167 -10.44 11.22 8.46
N PRO A 168 -10.51 12.07 9.50
CA PRO A 168 -9.32 12.51 10.25
C PRO A 168 -8.57 11.34 10.88
N GLU A 169 -9.27 10.34 11.42
CA GLU A 169 -8.69 9.16 12.04
C GLU A 169 -7.86 8.34 11.02
N ALA A 170 -8.38 8.17 9.80
CA ALA A 170 -7.67 7.45 8.74
C ALA A 170 -6.46 8.24 8.21
N ARG A 171 -6.57 9.56 8.15
CA ARG A 171 -5.45 10.43 7.77
C ARG A 171 -4.32 10.39 8.80
N CYS A 172 -4.63 10.26 10.09
CA CYS A 172 -3.63 10.04 11.13
C CYS A 172 -2.87 8.73 10.89
N PHE A 173 -3.57 7.65 10.57
CA PHE A 173 -2.94 6.37 10.27
C PHE A 173 -2.03 6.47 9.05
N TYR A 174 -2.51 7.00 7.93
CA TYR A 174 -1.71 7.13 6.71
C TYR A 174 -0.48 8.04 6.91
N GLY A 175 -0.62 9.14 7.67
CA GLY A 175 0.53 10.00 7.99
C GLY A 175 1.61 9.26 8.78
N PHE A 176 1.20 8.39 9.71
CA PHE A 176 2.12 7.56 10.48
C PHE A 176 2.71 6.43 9.62
N GLN A 177 1.90 5.79 8.77
CA GLN A 177 2.36 4.77 7.83
C GLN A 177 3.46 5.33 6.90
N ILE A 178 3.26 6.50 6.29
CA ILE A 178 4.27 7.17 5.46
C ILE A 178 5.58 7.36 6.24
N MET A 179 5.51 7.71 7.52
CA MET A 179 6.69 7.85 8.37
C MET A 179 7.39 6.51 8.57
N MET A 180 6.65 5.42 8.83
CA MET A 180 7.23 4.09 9.02
C MET A 180 7.85 3.55 7.74
N GLU A 181 7.23 3.78 6.58
CA GLU A 181 7.82 3.40 5.28
C GLU A 181 9.17 4.09 5.01
N ASN A 182 9.35 5.34 5.48
CA ASN A 182 10.65 6.00 5.41
C ASN A 182 11.69 5.30 6.30
N ILE A 183 11.29 4.82 7.50
CA ILE A 183 12.18 4.06 8.40
C ILE A 183 12.51 2.68 7.83
N HIS A 184 11.54 2.00 7.20
CA HIS A 184 11.76 0.74 6.48
C HIS A 184 12.78 0.94 5.35
N SER A 185 12.56 1.93 4.50
CA SER A 185 13.45 2.26 3.39
C SER A 185 14.88 2.61 3.85
N GLU A 186 15.01 3.41 4.93
CA GLU A 186 16.29 3.70 5.55
C GLU A 186 16.98 2.42 6.06
N THR A 187 16.23 1.55 6.75
CA THR A 187 16.76 0.29 7.28
C THR A 187 17.29 -0.60 6.16
N TYR A 188 16.54 -0.78 5.06
CA TYR A 188 17.01 -1.58 3.92
C TYR A 188 18.23 -0.95 3.24
N ALA A 189 18.28 0.37 3.14
CA ALA A 189 19.45 1.06 2.61
C ALA A 189 20.70 0.83 3.46
N LEU A 190 20.56 0.91 4.80
CA LEU A 190 21.64 0.62 5.75
C LEU A 190 22.11 -0.84 5.67
N LEU A 191 21.19 -1.81 5.53
CA LEU A 191 21.53 -3.22 5.35
C LEU A 191 22.33 -3.45 4.06
N ILE A 192 21.90 -2.86 2.94
CA ILE A 192 22.64 -2.92 1.66
C ILE A 192 24.01 -2.28 1.81
N ASP A 193 24.09 -1.08 2.43
CA ASP A 193 25.34 -0.37 2.63
C ASP A 193 26.32 -1.14 3.50
N ASN A 194 25.81 -1.83 4.52
CA ASN A 194 26.63 -2.61 5.44
C ASN A 194 27.21 -3.89 4.79
N TYR A 195 26.44 -4.62 3.97
CA TYR A 195 26.87 -5.91 3.45
C TYR A 195 27.53 -5.81 2.08
N ILE A 196 27.12 -4.91 1.22
CA ILE A 196 27.62 -4.80 -0.15
C ILE A 196 28.78 -3.82 -0.19
N LYS A 197 29.99 -4.33 -0.32
CA LYS A 197 31.22 -3.49 -0.31
C LYS A 197 31.61 -2.98 -1.69
N ASP A 198 31.23 -3.67 -2.78
CA ASP A 198 31.48 -3.18 -4.15
C ASP A 198 30.56 -2.00 -4.47
N PRO A 199 31.11 -0.80 -4.76
CA PRO A 199 30.30 0.37 -5.05
C PRO A 199 29.41 0.23 -6.29
N LYS A 200 29.83 -0.54 -7.31
CA LYS A 200 29.07 -0.74 -8.54
C LYS A 200 27.86 -1.64 -8.28
N GLU A 201 28.06 -2.72 -7.53
CA GLU A 201 26.99 -3.62 -7.15
C GLU A 201 26.01 -2.92 -6.20
N LYS A 202 26.50 -2.16 -5.23
CA LYS A 202 25.67 -1.33 -4.35
C LYS A 202 24.79 -0.37 -5.15
N GLN A 203 25.37 0.36 -6.10
CA GLN A 203 24.61 1.26 -6.97
C GLN A 203 23.58 0.51 -7.82
N ARG A 204 23.92 -0.67 -8.34
CA ARG A 204 23.00 -1.53 -9.09
C ARG A 204 21.80 -1.93 -8.26
N LEU A 205 22.01 -2.31 -7.00
CA LEU A 205 20.95 -2.73 -6.07
C LEU A 205 20.05 -1.56 -5.66
N PHE A 206 20.61 -0.37 -5.42
CA PHE A 206 19.80 0.83 -5.15
C PHE A 206 18.94 1.30 -6.34
N HIS A 207 19.27 0.84 -7.56
CA HIS A 207 18.46 1.10 -8.76
C HIS A 207 17.75 -0.18 -9.24
N ALA A 208 17.31 -1.03 -8.30
CA ALA A 208 16.77 -2.36 -8.61
C ALA A 208 15.54 -2.32 -9.53
N ILE A 209 14.72 -1.28 -9.48
CA ILE A 209 13.57 -1.11 -10.39
C ILE A 209 14.03 -1.12 -11.86
N ASP A 210 15.17 -0.51 -12.17
CA ASP A 210 15.68 -0.43 -13.53
C ASP A 210 16.64 -1.57 -13.88
N THR A 211 17.38 -2.09 -12.88
CA THR A 211 18.50 -3.02 -13.07
C THR A 211 18.15 -4.48 -12.84
N VAL A 212 17.03 -4.76 -12.14
CA VAL A 212 16.58 -6.12 -11.81
C VAL A 212 15.20 -6.37 -12.42
N PRO A 213 15.09 -7.14 -13.53
CA PRO A 213 13.83 -7.29 -14.28
C PRO A 213 12.65 -7.79 -13.43
N ALA A 214 12.92 -8.67 -12.46
CA ALA A 214 11.88 -9.22 -11.59
C ALA A 214 11.33 -8.18 -10.60
N VAL A 215 12.18 -7.29 -10.07
CA VAL A 215 11.77 -6.14 -9.26
C VAL A 215 10.96 -5.16 -10.11
N LYS A 216 11.41 -4.88 -11.33
CA LYS A 216 10.70 -4.03 -12.28
C LYS A 216 9.28 -4.53 -12.55
N LYS A 217 9.09 -5.83 -12.73
CA LYS A 217 7.78 -6.43 -13.00
C LYS A 217 6.79 -6.18 -11.86
N LYS A 218 7.23 -6.33 -10.60
CA LYS A 218 6.42 -6.01 -9.41
C LYS A 218 6.10 -4.51 -9.35
N ALA A 219 7.09 -3.65 -9.58
CA ALA A 219 6.95 -2.20 -9.60
C ALA A 219 5.95 -1.73 -10.67
N GLU A 220 6.05 -2.22 -11.90
CA GLU A 220 5.14 -1.90 -12.99
C GLU A 220 3.70 -2.35 -12.69
N TRP A 221 3.53 -3.48 -11.99
CA TRP A 221 2.22 -3.93 -11.54
C TRP A 221 1.62 -2.95 -10.52
N ALA A 222 2.37 -2.55 -9.50
CA ALA A 222 1.93 -1.61 -8.48
C ALA A 222 1.58 -0.24 -9.09
N LEU A 223 2.48 0.34 -9.89
CA LEU A 223 2.28 1.63 -10.56
C LEU A 223 1.05 1.64 -11.48
N ARG A 224 0.76 0.53 -12.16
CA ARG A 224 -0.45 0.39 -12.99
C ARG A 224 -1.73 0.61 -12.18
N TRP A 225 -1.81 0.11 -10.96
CA TRP A 225 -2.98 0.29 -10.09
C TRP A 225 -3.03 1.68 -9.48
N ILE A 226 -1.88 2.25 -9.11
CA ILE A 226 -1.75 3.63 -8.62
C ILE A 226 -2.33 4.61 -9.64
N ASP A 227 -2.00 4.43 -10.92
CA ASP A 227 -2.39 5.36 -11.99
C ASP A 227 -3.82 5.17 -12.49
N LYS A 228 -4.33 3.94 -12.53
CA LYS A 228 -5.54 3.58 -13.29
C LYS A 228 -6.67 3.00 -12.46
N GLY A 229 -6.39 2.52 -11.25
CA GLY A 229 -7.39 1.92 -10.38
C GLY A 229 -8.36 2.96 -9.79
N ASN A 230 -9.64 2.58 -9.61
CA ASN A 230 -10.51 3.32 -8.70
C ASN A 230 -10.09 3.09 -7.24
N PHE A 231 -10.67 3.84 -6.31
CA PHE A 231 -10.27 3.77 -4.90
C PHE A 231 -10.36 2.34 -4.30
N ALA A 232 -11.43 1.60 -4.60
CA ALA A 232 -11.60 0.22 -4.13
C ALA A 232 -10.56 -0.74 -4.73
N GLU A 233 -10.27 -0.59 -6.03
CA GLU A 233 -9.24 -1.38 -6.72
C GLU A 233 -7.85 -1.08 -6.15
N ARG A 234 -7.54 0.19 -5.88
CA ARG A 234 -6.27 0.58 -5.27
C ARG A 234 -6.09 0.05 -3.86
N LEU A 235 -7.16 0.02 -3.02
CA LEU A 235 -7.09 -0.60 -1.69
C LEU A 235 -6.78 -2.10 -1.76
N VAL A 236 -7.41 -2.84 -2.68
CA VAL A 236 -7.15 -4.27 -2.85
C VAL A 236 -5.73 -4.50 -3.41
N ALA A 237 -5.32 -3.69 -4.40
CA ALA A 237 -3.99 -3.79 -4.97
C ALA A 237 -2.90 -3.43 -3.95
N PHE A 238 -3.14 -2.44 -3.09
CA PHE A 238 -2.26 -2.05 -2.01
C PHE A 238 -2.08 -3.18 -0.98
N ALA A 239 -3.19 -3.80 -0.54
CA ALA A 239 -3.13 -4.99 0.31
C ALA A 239 -2.38 -6.16 -0.37
N ALA A 240 -2.45 -6.29 -1.70
CA ALA A 240 -1.69 -7.30 -2.43
C ALA A 240 -0.18 -6.96 -2.51
N VAL A 241 0.18 -5.69 -2.64
CA VAL A 241 1.60 -5.27 -2.62
C VAL A 241 2.23 -5.57 -1.26
N GLU A 242 1.68 -5.06 -0.19
CA GLU A 242 2.26 -5.23 1.15
C GLU A 242 2.04 -6.64 1.71
N GLY A 243 0.89 -7.26 1.44
CA GLY A 243 0.56 -8.57 1.98
C GLY A 243 1.06 -9.76 1.15
N ILE A 244 1.13 -9.65 -0.19
CA ILE A 244 1.50 -10.76 -1.07
C ILE A 244 2.90 -10.60 -1.63
N PHE A 245 3.23 -9.43 -2.22
CA PHE A 245 4.56 -9.23 -2.84
C PHE A 245 5.72 -9.27 -1.86
N PHE A 246 5.46 -9.04 -0.57
CA PHE A 246 6.48 -9.12 0.48
C PHE A 246 6.53 -10.49 1.14
N SER A 247 5.51 -11.33 0.95
CA SER A 247 5.32 -12.57 1.71
C SER A 247 6.47 -13.58 1.55
N GLY A 248 6.89 -13.85 0.32
CA GLY A 248 7.99 -14.77 0.03
C GLY A 248 9.33 -14.25 0.53
N SER A 249 9.54 -12.94 0.43
CA SER A 249 10.74 -12.25 0.91
C SER A 249 10.84 -12.29 2.43
N PHE A 250 9.77 -11.95 3.15
CA PHE A 250 9.73 -12.07 4.61
C PHE A 250 9.92 -13.50 5.08
N CYS A 251 9.25 -14.47 4.46
CA CYS A 251 9.42 -15.89 4.76
C CYS A 251 10.88 -16.32 4.59
N SER A 252 11.56 -15.85 3.57
CA SER A 252 12.96 -16.16 3.30
C SER A 252 13.90 -15.61 4.37
N ILE A 253 13.66 -14.40 4.87
CA ILE A 253 14.46 -13.84 5.98
C ILE A 253 14.14 -14.56 7.30
N PHE A 254 12.89 -14.94 7.56
CA PHE A 254 12.54 -15.76 8.72
C PHE A 254 13.17 -17.16 8.68
N TRP A 255 13.39 -17.71 7.49
CA TRP A 255 14.17 -18.93 7.31
C TRP A 255 15.63 -18.74 7.74
N MET A 256 16.26 -17.61 7.43
CA MET A 256 17.61 -17.28 7.93
C MET A 256 17.62 -17.20 9.46
N LYS A 257 16.58 -16.64 10.06
CA LYS A 257 16.39 -16.62 11.53
C LYS A 257 16.31 -18.03 12.10
N LYS A 258 15.54 -18.94 11.48
CA LYS A 258 15.46 -20.36 11.90
C LYS A 258 16.83 -21.04 11.87
N ARG A 259 17.72 -20.63 10.96
CA ARG A 259 19.11 -21.10 10.86
C ARG A 259 20.05 -20.43 11.85
N GLY A 260 19.62 -19.43 12.60
CA GLY A 260 20.45 -18.67 13.55
C GLY A 260 21.45 -17.74 12.89
N LEU A 261 21.16 -17.23 11.70
CA LEU A 261 22.04 -16.38 10.89
C LEU A 261 21.47 -14.98 10.73
N MET A 262 22.38 -13.99 10.58
CA MET A 262 22.04 -12.62 10.21
C MET A 262 21.05 -11.95 11.19
N PRO A 263 21.44 -11.72 12.46
CA PRO A 263 20.55 -11.18 13.49
C PRO A 263 19.95 -9.81 13.13
N GLY A 264 20.70 -8.91 12.51
CA GLY A 264 20.20 -7.59 12.11
C GLY A 264 19.06 -7.66 11.11
N PRO A 265 19.22 -8.25 9.90
CA PRO A 265 18.14 -8.44 8.94
C PRO A 265 16.97 -9.23 9.49
N THR A 266 17.21 -10.23 10.33
CA THR A 266 16.12 -11.05 10.89
C THR A 266 15.33 -10.30 11.95
N PHE A 267 15.97 -9.46 12.76
CA PHE A 267 15.28 -8.61 13.73
C PHE A 267 14.51 -7.48 13.02
N SER A 268 15.12 -6.77 12.08
CA SER A 268 14.39 -5.75 11.30
C SER A 268 13.20 -6.36 10.57
N ASN A 269 13.33 -7.57 10.01
CA ASN A 269 12.24 -8.28 9.35
C ASN A 269 11.05 -8.56 10.28
N GLU A 270 11.29 -8.79 11.58
CA GLU A 270 10.22 -8.93 12.57
C GLU A 270 9.45 -7.63 12.79
N LEU A 271 10.17 -6.50 12.88
CA LEU A 271 9.58 -5.19 13.08
C LEU A 271 8.80 -4.75 11.82
N ILE A 272 9.44 -4.85 10.66
CA ILE A 272 8.86 -4.44 9.39
C ILE A 272 7.67 -5.32 9.03
N SER A 273 7.78 -6.65 9.08
CA SER A 273 6.65 -7.53 8.73
C SER A 273 5.44 -7.38 9.68
N ARG A 274 5.65 -6.95 10.91
CA ARG A 274 4.59 -6.56 11.83
C ARG A 274 3.89 -5.29 11.34
N ASP A 275 4.65 -4.28 10.95
CA ASP A 275 4.11 -3.02 10.47
C ASP A 275 3.35 -3.22 9.15
N GLU A 276 3.88 -4.00 8.20
CA GLU A 276 3.19 -4.37 6.97
C GLU A 276 1.89 -5.15 7.22
N GLY A 277 1.88 -6.01 8.25
CA GLY A 277 0.66 -6.65 8.69
C GLY A 277 -0.42 -5.66 9.13
N LEU A 278 -0.04 -4.60 9.87
CA LEU A 278 -0.95 -3.52 10.26
C LEU A 278 -1.43 -2.70 9.06
N HIS A 279 -0.56 -2.42 8.11
CA HIS A 279 -0.90 -1.71 6.88
C HIS A 279 -1.93 -2.46 6.06
N CYS A 280 -1.74 -3.77 5.87
CA CYS A 280 -2.71 -4.64 5.20
C CYS A 280 -4.04 -4.73 5.95
N GLU A 281 -4.02 -4.91 7.29
CA GLU A 281 -5.22 -4.93 8.13
C GLU A 281 -5.99 -3.60 8.03
N PHE A 282 -5.28 -2.49 7.97
CA PHE A 282 -5.88 -1.17 7.79
C PHE A 282 -6.53 -1.00 6.41
N ALA A 283 -5.87 -1.43 5.34
CA ALA A 283 -6.45 -1.45 4.01
C ALA A 283 -7.73 -2.30 3.96
N CYS A 284 -7.73 -3.47 4.59
CA CYS A 284 -8.91 -4.33 4.70
C CYS A 284 -10.03 -3.68 5.54
N LEU A 285 -9.69 -3.00 6.64
CA LEU A 285 -10.66 -2.25 7.43
C LEU A 285 -11.33 -1.15 6.60
N LEU A 286 -10.55 -0.31 5.90
CA LEU A 286 -11.10 0.73 5.04
C LEU A 286 -11.93 0.14 3.90
N TYR A 287 -11.47 -0.96 3.29
CA TYR A 287 -12.24 -1.68 2.29
C TYR A 287 -13.58 -2.17 2.83
N SER A 288 -13.61 -2.65 4.08
CA SER A 288 -14.85 -3.10 4.73
C SER A 288 -15.88 -1.97 4.89
N MET A 289 -15.43 -0.71 4.99
CA MET A 289 -16.25 0.49 5.15
C MET A 289 -16.80 1.03 3.83
N LEU A 290 -16.36 0.51 2.68
CA LEU A 290 -16.87 0.94 1.38
C LEU A 290 -18.32 0.53 1.17
N GLU A 291 -19.13 1.45 0.64
CA GLU A 291 -20.51 1.18 0.22
C GLU A 291 -20.53 0.38 -1.11
N ASN A 292 -19.59 0.70 -2.02
CA ASN A 292 -19.49 0.07 -3.33
C ASN A 292 -18.24 -0.83 -3.42
N LYS A 293 -18.40 -2.08 -3.00
CA LYS A 293 -17.33 -3.08 -3.06
C LYS A 293 -17.16 -3.65 -4.47
N LEU A 294 -15.97 -4.10 -4.77
CA LEU A 294 -15.68 -4.79 -6.02
C LEU A 294 -16.43 -6.11 -6.13
N THR A 295 -16.67 -6.56 -7.35
CA THR A 295 -17.16 -7.91 -7.56
C THR A 295 -16.09 -8.94 -7.16
N LYS A 296 -16.54 -10.15 -6.76
CA LYS A 296 -15.64 -11.26 -6.46
C LYS A 296 -14.61 -11.48 -7.59
N ASP A 297 -15.07 -11.49 -8.83
CA ASP A 297 -14.20 -11.77 -10.00
C ASP A 297 -13.14 -10.68 -10.20
N ALA A 298 -13.47 -9.42 -9.91
CA ALA A 298 -12.51 -8.33 -9.97
C ALA A 298 -11.41 -8.48 -8.90
N VAL A 299 -11.79 -8.78 -7.65
CA VAL A 299 -10.83 -9.01 -6.56
C VAL A 299 -9.98 -10.24 -6.85
N PHE A 300 -10.59 -11.33 -7.29
CA PHE A 300 -9.88 -12.57 -7.62
C PHE A 300 -8.86 -12.36 -8.74
N LYS A 301 -9.17 -11.54 -9.73
CA LYS A 301 -8.22 -11.20 -10.80
C LYS A 301 -7.01 -10.43 -10.26
N ILE A 302 -7.22 -9.45 -9.39
CA ILE A 302 -6.13 -8.67 -8.79
C ILE A 302 -5.21 -9.59 -7.97
N ILE A 303 -5.80 -10.39 -7.10
CA ILE A 303 -5.07 -11.29 -6.19
C ILE A 303 -4.34 -12.40 -6.96
N ALA A 304 -5.00 -13.05 -7.94
CA ALA A 304 -4.37 -14.08 -8.75
C ALA A 304 -3.18 -13.55 -9.55
N ASP A 305 -3.30 -12.37 -10.14
CA ASP A 305 -2.22 -11.72 -10.91
C ASP A 305 -1.02 -11.42 -10.00
N ALA A 306 -1.27 -10.93 -8.77
CA ALA A 306 -0.22 -10.69 -7.79
C ALA A 306 0.47 -11.99 -7.33
N VAL A 307 -0.31 -13.05 -7.06
CA VAL A 307 0.22 -14.36 -6.65
C VAL A 307 1.14 -14.96 -7.72
N GLU A 308 0.77 -14.90 -8.99
CA GLU A 308 1.60 -15.43 -10.07
C GLU A 308 2.91 -14.64 -10.24
N ILE A 309 2.86 -13.31 -10.09
CA ILE A 309 4.07 -12.47 -10.13
C ILE A 309 4.99 -12.77 -8.94
N GLU A 310 4.42 -12.95 -7.74
CA GLU A 310 5.20 -13.28 -6.55
C GLU A 310 5.85 -14.66 -6.67
N LYS A 311 5.11 -15.66 -7.15
CA LYS A 311 5.66 -17.00 -7.39
C LYS A 311 6.83 -16.94 -8.38
N GLU A 312 6.65 -16.27 -9.52
CA GLU A 312 7.72 -16.09 -10.51
C GLU A 312 8.95 -15.40 -9.89
N PHE A 313 8.73 -14.34 -9.11
CA PHE A 313 9.81 -13.62 -8.46
C PHE A 313 10.63 -14.51 -7.54
N ILE A 314 10.00 -15.22 -6.63
CA ILE A 314 10.67 -15.92 -5.54
C ILE A 314 11.13 -17.34 -5.91
N THR A 315 10.65 -17.93 -7.00
CA THR A 315 11.02 -19.28 -7.41
C THR A 315 11.85 -19.35 -8.68
N ASP A 316 11.60 -18.45 -9.63
CA ASP A 316 12.22 -18.49 -10.95
C ASP A 316 13.30 -17.41 -11.11
N ALA A 317 12.95 -16.15 -10.80
CA ALA A 317 13.85 -15.01 -10.96
C ALA A 317 14.87 -14.91 -9.82
N LEU A 318 14.43 -15.20 -8.60
CA LEU A 318 15.28 -15.26 -7.39
C LEU A 318 15.01 -16.57 -6.64
N PRO A 319 15.60 -17.70 -7.08
CA PRO A 319 15.22 -19.00 -6.58
C PRO A 319 15.49 -19.21 -5.10
N VAL A 320 14.46 -19.39 -4.27
CA VAL A 320 14.59 -19.73 -2.84
C VAL A 320 15.40 -20.98 -2.57
N ALA A 321 15.60 -21.85 -3.56
CA ALA A 321 16.51 -22.98 -3.48
C ALA A 321 17.95 -22.57 -3.16
N LEU A 322 18.37 -21.35 -3.51
CA LEU A 322 19.70 -20.80 -3.19
C LEU A 322 19.94 -20.72 -1.68
N ILE A 323 18.89 -20.54 -0.89
CA ILE A 323 18.95 -20.52 0.57
C ILE A 323 18.40 -21.81 1.21
N GLY A 324 18.16 -22.86 0.40
CA GLY A 324 17.71 -24.17 0.88
C GLY A 324 16.22 -24.29 1.15
N ILE A 325 15.38 -23.36 0.69
CA ILE A 325 13.93 -23.47 0.77
C ILE A 325 13.39 -24.22 -0.45
N ASN A 326 12.39 -25.06 -0.23
CA ASN A 326 11.69 -25.76 -1.30
C ASN A 326 10.76 -24.81 -2.05
N ALA A 327 11.00 -24.59 -3.34
CA ALA A 327 10.25 -23.66 -4.18
C ALA A 327 8.74 -23.99 -4.22
N LYS A 328 8.38 -25.29 -4.28
CA LYS A 328 6.97 -25.71 -4.30
C LYS A 328 6.25 -25.39 -2.97
N LEU A 329 6.93 -25.55 -1.85
CA LEU A 329 6.36 -25.16 -0.55
C LEU A 329 6.24 -23.62 -0.44
N MET A 330 7.18 -22.87 -1.01
CA MET A 330 7.10 -21.42 -1.05
C MET A 330 5.89 -20.95 -1.89
N GLN A 331 5.65 -21.56 -3.04
CA GLN A 331 4.44 -21.28 -3.84
C GLN A 331 3.16 -21.54 -3.06
N GLN A 332 3.09 -22.68 -2.34
CA GLN A 332 1.95 -22.98 -1.46
C GLN A 332 1.81 -21.95 -0.33
N TYR A 333 2.93 -21.47 0.22
CA TYR A 333 2.90 -20.44 1.26
C TYR A 333 2.33 -19.12 0.73
N ILE A 334 2.72 -18.69 -0.46
CA ILE A 334 2.20 -17.48 -1.12
C ILE A 334 0.67 -17.60 -1.33
N GLU A 335 0.20 -18.76 -1.81
CA GLU A 335 -1.23 -19.05 -1.95
C GLU A 335 -1.98 -19.00 -0.60
N PHE A 336 -1.37 -19.54 0.46
CA PHE A 336 -1.92 -19.48 1.81
C PHE A 336 -2.06 -18.03 2.29
N VAL A 337 -1.05 -17.19 2.07
CA VAL A 337 -1.10 -15.78 2.43
C VAL A 337 -2.18 -15.04 1.63
N ALA A 338 -2.28 -15.30 0.33
CA ALA A 338 -3.33 -14.73 -0.51
C ALA A 338 -4.74 -15.10 -0.04
N ASP A 339 -4.96 -16.35 0.35
CA ASP A 339 -6.24 -16.82 0.92
C ASP A 339 -6.58 -16.13 2.24
N ARG A 340 -5.57 -15.81 3.05
CA ARG A 340 -5.76 -15.03 4.28
C ARG A 340 -6.27 -13.63 3.96
N TRP A 341 -5.62 -12.91 3.05
CA TRP A 341 -6.03 -11.56 2.68
C TRP A 341 -7.37 -11.52 1.96
N LEU A 342 -7.70 -12.54 1.15
CA LEU A 342 -9.06 -12.68 0.58
C LEU A 342 -10.11 -12.78 1.68
N ALA A 343 -9.87 -13.56 2.72
CA ALA A 343 -10.79 -13.68 3.85
C ALA A 343 -10.95 -12.38 4.64
N GLU A 344 -9.85 -11.64 4.88
CA GLU A 344 -9.86 -10.32 5.54
C GLU A 344 -10.61 -9.26 4.70
N LEU A 345 -10.50 -9.32 3.38
CA LEU A 345 -11.27 -8.47 2.45
C LEU A 345 -12.76 -8.87 2.37
N GLY A 346 -13.17 -10.00 2.99
CA GLY A 346 -14.53 -10.49 3.01
C GLY A 346 -14.92 -11.37 1.83
N TYR A 347 -13.94 -11.98 1.15
CA TYR A 347 -14.14 -12.89 0.01
C TYR A 347 -13.79 -14.33 0.37
N PRO A 348 -14.35 -15.33 -0.34
CA PRO A 348 -13.96 -16.72 -0.13
C PRO A 348 -12.51 -16.96 -0.56
N LYS A 349 -11.88 -17.96 0.05
CA LYS A 349 -10.56 -18.45 -0.36
C LYS A 349 -10.57 -18.91 -1.82
N MET A 350 -9.48 -18.66 -2.52
CA MET A 350 -9.30 -19.05 -3.92
C MET A 350 -8.49 -20.35 -4.03
N PHE A 351 -7.41 -20.47 -3.29
CA PHE A 351 -6.44 -21.55 -3.40
C PHE A 351 -6.72 -22.68 -2.41
N ASN A 352 -7.34 -22.40 -1.27
CA ASN A 352 -7.57 -23.30 -0.15
C ASN A 352 -6.25 -23.95 0.36
N ALA A 353 -5.16 -23.18 0.29
CA ALA A 353 -3.85 -23.61 0.70
C ALA A 353 -3.69 -23.60 2.22
N THR A 354 -2.83 -24.49 2.72
CA THR A 354 -2.41 -24.55 4.13
C THR A 354 -0.98 -24.06 4.27
N ASN A 355 -0.63 -23.48 5.42
CA ASN A 355 0.74 -23.05 5.68
C ASN A 355 1.69 -24.26 5.71
N PRO A 356 2.70 -24.34 4.81
CA PRO A 356 3.61 -25.46 4.77
C PRO A 356 4.82 -25.29 5.71
N PHE A 357 4.99 -24.11 6.33
CA PHE A 357 6.16 -23.77 7.13
C PHE A 357 5.81 -23.65 8.61
N ASP A 358 6.31 -24.55 9.44
CA ASP A 358 6.14 -24.56 10.89
C ASP A 358 6.64 -23.27 11.56
N PHE A 359 7.78 -22.74 11.10
CA PHE A 359 8.36 -21.51 11.64
C PHE A 359 7.49 -20.27 11.33
N MET A 360 6.75 -20.27 10.23
CA MET A 360 5.80 -19.20 9.90
C MET A 360 4.49 -19.35 10.68
N GLU A 361 4.12 -20.56 11.13
CA GLU A 361 2.98 -20.74 12.05
C GLU A 361 3.26 -20.16 13.42
N MET A 362 4.46 -20.31 13.95
CA MET A 362 4.84 -19.71 15.23
C MET A 362 4.76 -18.20 15.20
N ILE A 363 5.14 -17.58 14.06
CA ILE A 363 4.99 -16.14 13.84
C ILE A 363 3.52 -15.74 13.72
N SER A 364 2.69 -16.53 13.05
CA SER A 364 1.25 -16.33 12.90
C SER A 364 0.47 -16.60 14.19
N LEU A 365 0.89 -17.57 15.02
CA LEU A 365 0.30 -17.85 16.34
C LEU A 365 0.67 -16.76 17.35
N GLN A 366 1.87 -16.23 17.28
CA GLN A 366 2.24 -14.99 17.97
C GLN A 366 1.40 -13.81 17.47
N GLY A 367 0.85 -13.85 16.25
CA GLY A 367 -0.10 -12.91 15.67
C GLY A 367 -1.58 -13.12 16.05
N LYS A 368 -2.01 -14.35 16.31
CA LYS A 368 -3.39 -14.65 16.78
C LYS A 368 -3.60 -14.42 18.27
N THR A 369 -2.54 -14.51 19.05
CA THR A 369 -2.54 -14.29 20.49
C THR A 369 -1.56 -13.23 20.91
N ASN A 370 -1.22 -12.28 20.04
CA ASN A 370 -0.31 -11.18 20.38
C ASN A 370 1.11 -11.30 19.80
N PHE A 371 1.25 -11.66 18.51
CA PHE A 371 2.44 -11.19 17.80
C PHE A 371 2.58 -9.67 18.01
N PHE A 372 1.45 -8.96 17.96
CA PHE A 372 1.38 -7.54 18.25
C PHE A 372 1.40 -7.20 19.75
N GLU A 373 0.75 -7.99 20.63
CA GLU A 373 0.73 -7.70 22.07
C GLU A 373 2.03 -8.10 22.80
N LYS A 374 2.68 -9.19 22.45
CA LYS A 374 3.90 -9.62 23.14
C LYS A 374 5.11 -8.78 22.76
N ARG A 375 5.14 -8.19 21.56
CA ARG A 375 6.24 -7.30 21.11
C ARG A 375 5.92 -5.83 21.19
N VAL A 376 4.67 -5.45 21.09
CA VAL A 376 4.20 -4.14 21.55
C VAL A 376 4.47 -4.01 23.06
N GLY A 377 4.51 -5.11 23.82
CA GLY A 377 4.96 -5.12 25.21
C GLY A 377 6.41 -4.71 25.42
N ASP A 378 7.31 -5.07 24.51
CA ASP A 378 8.74 -4.74 24.59
C ASP A 378 9.06 -3.29 24.15
N TYR A 379 8.21 -2.69 23.29
CA TYR A 379 8.38 -1.32 22.75
C TYR A 379 7.17 -0.40 23.02
N GLN A 380 6.22 -0.83 23.82
CA GLN A 380 4.98 -0.10 24.07
C GLN A 380 5.24 1.12 24.94
N LYS A 381 4.77 2.29 24.50
CA LYS A 381 4.64 3.44 25.38
C LYS A 381 3.66 3.09 26.50
N ALA A 382 4.07 3.36 27.74
CA ALA A 382 3.26 3.08 28.92
C ALA A 382 1.82 3.61 28.78
N GLY A 383 0.84 2.77 29.04
CA GLY A 383 -0.57 3.14 29.11
C GLY A 383 -1.39 3.00 27.82
N VAL A 384 -0.80 2.67 26.66
CA VAL A 384 -1.57 2.59 25.38
C VAL A 384 -2.52 1.40 25.32
N MET A 385 -2.14 0.26 25.93
CA MET A 385 -2.95 -0.98 25.95
C MET A 385 -3.45 -1.34 27.37
N GLY A 386 -3.25 -0.45 28.33
CA GLY A 386 -3.75 -0.64 29.68
C GLY A 386 -5.27 -0.47 29.79
N THR A 387 -5.91 -1.21 30.69
CA THR A 387 -7.30 -0.94 31.07
C THR A 387 -7.41 0.43 31.75
N LYS A 388 -8.61 1.02 31.78
CA LYS A 388 -8.84 2.30 32.49
C LYS A 388 -8.39 2.25 33.95
N GLU A 389 -8.43 1.07 34.57
CA GLU A 389 -7.98 0.83 35.94
C GLU A 389 -6.46 0.83 36.07
N SER A 390 -5.73 0.32 35.03
CA SER A 390 -4.26 0.35 34.99
C SER A 390 -3.67 1.73 34.65
N GLN A 391 -4.50 2.67 34.21
CA GLN A 391 -4.13 4.05 33.91
C GLN A 391 -4.46 5.03 35.04
N ALA A 392 -5.10 4.56 36.11
CA ALA A 392 -5.38 5.39 37.29
C ALA A 392 -4.09 5.60 38.08
N PHE A 393 -3.68 6.86 38.20
CA PHE A 393 -2.56 7.23 39.08
C PHE A 393 -3.03 7.11 40.50
N SER A 394 -2.42 6.19 41.30
CA SER A 394 -2.64 6.07 42.73
C SER A 394 -1.50 6.76 43.47
N LEU A 395 -1.84 7.65 44.39
CA LEU A 395 -0.88 8.29 45.31
C LEU A 395 -0.60 7.42 46.54
N GLU A 396 -1.21 6.23 46.62
CA GLU A 396 -1.13 5.34 47.81
C GLU A 396 -0.26 4.10 47.57
N GLU A 397 0.47 4.03 46.45
CA GLU A 397 1.44 2.96 46.24
C GLU A 397 2.76 3.30 46.94
N ASP A 398 3.10 2.57 48.01
CA ASP A 398 4.40 2.60 48.66
C ASP A 398 5.50 2.08 47.73
N PHE A 399 6.56 2.86 47.55
CA PHE A 399 7.77 2.50 46.81
C PHE A 399 8.65 1.54 47.60
#